data_9c412fdb52e606dce7402d68aec2707f
#
_entry.id   9c412fdb52e606dce7402d68aec2707f
#
_cell.length_a   1.000
_cell.length_b   1.000
_cell.length_c   1.000
_cell.angle_alpha   90.00
_cell.angle_beta   90.00
_cell.angle_gamma   90.00
#
_symmetry.space_group_name_H-M   'P 1'
#
loop_
_entity.id
_entity.type
_entity.pdbx_description
1 polymer ?
#
loop_
_entity_poly.entity_id
_entity_poly.type
_entity_poly.pdbx_seq_one_letter_code
_entity_poly.pdbx_strand_id
1 'polypeptide(L)'
;MAERITGHTELIGLIATPIRHSMSPTMYNEAFAHLGLDYVYLAFEVGNQELKDVVQGFRAMKLRGFNVSMPNKTEICQYLDKLSPAAQLVGAVNTVVNDDGVLTGHITDGTGYMRALSEAGIDIIGKKMTVLGAGGAATALCVQAALDGVKAISIFNRRDKFFANAEETVAKIRHNTDCEIHLFDLDDHDKLRAEIDSSVILTNATGVGMKPFEGQMLLPDDSFLRPDLIVSDVVYNPRKTHLLEVAEKKGCRTLNGLGMMLWQGARAFEIWTGKQMPVDYIKSILF
;
A
#
# COMPACT_ATOMS: atom_id res chain seq x y z
N MET A 1 -14.08 34.75 -6.33
CA MET A 1 -13.81 33.30 -6.21
C MET A 1 -13.86 32.78 -7.63
N ALA A 2 -12.77 32.23 -8.16
CA ALA A 2 -12.84 31.57 -9.46
C ALA A 2 -13.85 30.42 -9.36
N GLU A 3 -14.66 30.21 -10.39
CA GLU A 3 -15.54 29.06 -10.50
C GLU A 3 -14.68 27.81 -10.44
N ARG A 4 -14.73 27.10 -9.32
CA ARG A 4 -13.83 25.97 -9.04
C ARG A 4 -14.20 24.73 -9.85
N ILE A 5 -15.44 24.61 -10.31
CA ILE A 5 -15.96 23.47 -11.08
C ILE A 5 -16.72 24.02 -12.30
N THR A 6 -16.31 23.58 -13.48
CA THR A 6 -16.88 23.99 -14.77
C THR A 6 -17.20 22.75 -15.62
N GLY A 7 -17.69 22.94 -16.86
CA GLY A 7 -17.87 21.84 -17.81
C GLY A 7 -16.56 21.24 -18.34
N HIS A 8 -15.40 21.81 -17.99
CA HIS A 8 -14.07 21.32 -18.35
C HIS A 8 -13.40 20.55 -17.22
N THR A 9 -13.98 20.59 -16.00
CA THR A 9 -13.37 19.96 -14.82
C THR A 9 -13.37 18.44 -14.96
N GLU A 10 -12.18 17.85 -14.89
CA GLU A 10 -11.98 16.41 -14.94
C GLU A 10 -12.39 15.75 -13.62
N LEU A 11 -13.10 14.62 -13.71
CA LEU A 11 -13.56 13.87 -12.54
C LEU A 11 -12.65 12.69 -12.27
N ILE A 12 -12.22 12.58 -11.01
CA ILE A 12 -11.55 11.40 -10.44
C ILE A 12 -12.40 10.87 -9.28
N GLY A 13 -12.49 9.55 -9.16
CA GLY A 13 -13.34 8.90 -8.17
C GLY A 13 -12.58 8.06 -7.14
N LEU A 14 -13.31 7.63 -6.12
CA LEU A 14 -12.93 6.56 -5.21
C LEU A 14 -14.14 5.65 -5.02
N ILE A 15 -13.95 4.34 -5.21
CA ILE A 15 -14.99 3.34 -4.98
C ILE A 15 -14.62 2.37 -3.88
N ALA A 16 -15.50 2.23 -2.89
CA ALA A 16 -15.38 1.26 -1.78
C ALA A 16 -16.68 1.20 -0.97
N THR A 17 -16.80 0.26 -0.06
CA THR A 17 -17.87 0.23 0.96
C THR A 17 -17.36 -0.40 2.27
N PRO A 18 -17.48 0.30 3.44
CA PRO A 18 -17.90 1.68 3.62
C PRO A 18 -16.81 2.69 3.20
N ILE A 19 -17.16 3.92 2.81
CA ILE A 19 -16.19 4.88 2.26
C ILE A 19 -16.22 6.28 2.90
N ARG A 20 -17.25 6.62 3.65
CA ARG A 20 -17.48 7.98 4.18
C ARG A 20 -16.38 8.53 5.09
N HIS A 21 -15.54 7.66 5.65
CA HIS A 21 -14.41 8.02 6.53
C HIS A 21 -13.10 8.31 5.76
N SER A 22 -13.10 8.20 4.43
CA SER A 22 -11.89 8.38 3.63
C SER A 22 -11.39 9.82 3.65
N MET A 23 -10.08 9.97 3.84
CA MET A 23 -9.38 11.26 3.74
C MET A 23 -8.92 11.57 2.31
N SER A 24 -9.07 10.64 1.37
CA SER A 24 -8.62 10.82 -0.02
C SER A 24 -9.26 12.02 -0.72
N PRO A 25 -10.58 12.31 -0.56
CA PRO A 25 -11.17 13.48 -1.16
C PRO A 25 -10.52 14.79 -0.71
N THR A 26 -10.23 14.93 0.59
CA THR A 26 -9.52 16.10 1.12
C THR A 26 -8.12 16.19 0.53
N MET A 27 -7.35 15.11 0.59
CA MET A 27 -5.98 15.04 0.10
C MET A 27 -5.86 15.46 -1.36
N TYR A 28 -6.66 14.87 -2.24
CA TYR A 28 -6.53 15.13 -3.68
C TYR A 28 -7.11 16.47 -4.10
N ASN A 29 -8.26 16.88 -3.56
CA ASN A 29 -8.83 18.18 -3.89
C ASN A 29 -7.95 19.35 -3.42
N GLU A 30 -7.28 19.23 -2.27
CA GLU A 30 -6.31 20.20 -1.81
C GLU A 30 -5.06 20.23 -2.72
N ALA A 31 -4.57 19.07 -3.14
CA ALA A 31 -3.45 18.98 -4.08
C ALA A 31 -3.78 19.61 -5.44
N PHE A 32 -4.98 19.34 -5.98
CA PHE A 32 -5.44 19.95 -7.22
C PHE A 32 -5.54 21.48 -7.09
N ALA A 33 -6.16 21.96 -6.01
CA ALA A 33 -6.30 23.39 -5.77
C ALA A 33 -4.95 24.09 -5.63
N HIS A 34 -4.01 23.49 -4.89
CA HIS A 34 -2.66 24.03 -4.69
C HIS A 34 -1.87 24.18 -6.01
N LEU A 35 -2.03 23.21 -6.91
CA LEU A 35 -1.36 23.19 -8.20
C LEU A 35 -2.14 23.88 -9.33
N GLY A 36 -3.34 24.42 -9.05
CA GLY A 36 -4.18 25.06 -10.05
C GLY A 36 -4.67 24.09 -11.13
N LEU A 37 -4.87 22.81 -10.77
CA LEU A 37 -5.37 21.79 -11.69
C LEU A 37 -6.92 21.76 -11.69
N ASP A 38 -7.50 21.68 -12.87
CA ASP A 38 -8.96 21.64 -13.06
C ASP A 38 -9.49 20.20 -12.93
N TYR A 39 -9.38 19.68 -11.70
CA TYR A 39 -9.83 18.34 -11.30
C TYR A 39 -10.70 18.40 -10.05
N VAL A 40 -11.60 17.43 -9.94
CA VAL A 40 -12.38 17.18 -8.72
C VAL A 40 -12.32 15.70 -8.35
N TYR A 41 -12.21 15.43 -7.06
CA TYR A 41 -12.17 14.06 -6.54
C TYR A 41 -13.37 13.81 -5.61
N LEU A 42 -14.12 12.76 -5.90
CA LEU A 42 -15.32 12.36 -5.14
C LEU A 42 -15.23 10.89 -4.70
N ALA A 43 -15.90 10.58 -3.59
CA ALA A 43 -16.03 9.21 -3.08
C ALA A 43 -17.43 8.66 -3.34
N PHE A 44 -17.49 7.42 -3.85
CA PHE A 44 -18.71 6.71 -4.17
C PHE A 44 -18.78 5.40 -3.38
N GLU A 45 -19.89 5.16 -2.70
CA GLU A 45 -20.11 3.93 -1.97
C GLU A 45 -20.54 2.83 -2.94
N VAL A 46 -19.63 1.92 -3.25
CA VAL A 46 -19.79 0.86 -4.26
C VAL A 46 -19.21 -0.44 -3.73
N GLY A 47 -19.99 -1.50 -3.75
CA GLY A 47 -19.57 -2.86 -3.44
C GLY A 47 -19.33 -3.72 -4.70
N ASN A 48 -19.01 -5.00 -4.51
CA ASN A 48 -18.74 -5.91 -5.62
C ASN A 48 -19.98 -6.13 -6.52
N GLN A 49 -21.20 -5.97 -5.98
CA GLN A 49 -22.42 -6.22 -6.74
C GLN A 49 -22.61 -5.20 -7.86
N GLU A 50 -22.31 -3.93 -7.58
CA GLU A 50 -22.48 -2.82 -8.51
C GLU A 50 -21.20 -2.54 -9.34
N LEU A 51 -20.09 -3.20 -9.01
CA LEU A 51 -18.75 -2.87 -9.49
C LEU A 51 -18.67 -2.85 -11.02
N LYS A 52 -19.20 -3.88 -11.68
CA LYS A 52 -19.19 -3.99 -13.14
C LYS A 52 -19.87 -2.79 -13.82
N ASP A 53 -21.07 -2.46 -13.35
CA ASP A 53 -21.87 -1.39 -13.96
C ASP A 53 -21.24 -0.02 -13.70
N VAL A 54 -20.67 0.17 -12.50
CA VAL A 54 -19.94 1.39 -12.15
C VAL A 54 -18.69 1.57 -13.01
N VAL A 55 -17.89 0.52 -13.23
CA VAL A 55 -16.70 0.60 -14.10
C VAL A 55 -17.08 0.93 -15.53
N GLN A 56 -18.15 0.34 -16.06
CA GLN A 56 -18.70 0.69 -17.38
C GLN A 56 -19.22 2.12 -17.44
N GLY A 57 -19.94 2.57 -16.41
CA GLY A 57 -20.42 3.94 -16.27
C GLY A 57 -19.27 4.94 -16.22
N PHE A 58 -18.24 4.70 -15.44
CA PHE A 58 -17.06 5.57 -15.36
C PHE A 58 -16.30 5.65 -16.69
N ARG A 59 -16.20 4.53 -17.42
CA ARG A 59 -15.68 4.53 -18.80
C ARG A 59 -16.53 5.39 -19.73
N ALA A 60 -17.85 5.21 -19.73
CA ALA A 60 -18.78 5.94 -20.59
C ALA A 60 -18.82 7.45 -20.28
N MET A 61 -18.73 7.82 -19.00
CA MET A 61 -18.64 9.21 -18.53
C MET A 61 -17.24 9.81 -18.70
N LYS A 62 -16.27 9.05 -19.19
CA LYS A 62 -14.88 9.48 -19.41
C LYS A 62 -14.19 10.02 -18.16
N LEU A 63 -14.46 9.44 -16.98
CA LEU A 63 -13.67 9.78 -15.79
C LEU A 63 -12.18 9.61 -16.10
N ARG A 64 -11.35 10.57 -15.66
CA ARG A 64 -9.89 10.48 -15.84
C ARG A 64 -9.29 9.26 -15.13
N GLY A 65 -9.90 8.85 -14.03
CA GLY A 65 -9.50 7.66 -13.28
C GLY A 65 -10.21 7.55 -11.95
N PHE A 66 -9.83 6.53 -11.19
CA PHE A 66 -10.41 6.35 -9.85
C PHE A 66 -9.53 5.45 -8.97
N ASN A 67 -9.58 5.69 -7.66
CA ASN A 67 -9.07 4.73 -6.69
C ASN A 67 -10.09 3.63 -6.41
N VAL A 68 -9.57 2.50 -6.00
CA VAL A 68 -10.33 1.31 -5.61
C VAL A 68 -9.88 0.85 -4.23
N SER A 69 -10.83 0.70 -3.30
CA SER A 69 -10.55 0.15 -1.99
C SER A 69 -11.45 -1.07 -1.71
N MET A 70 -11.41 -1.56 -0.48
CA MET A 70 -12.16 -2.77 -0.11
C MET A 70 -13.67 -2.59 -0.31
N PRO A 71 -14.38 -3.64 -0.75
CA PRO A 71 -13.90 -4.99 -1.07
C PRO A 71 -13.42 -5.18 -2.52
N ASN A 72 -13.38 -4.13 -3.34
CA ASN A 72 -13.35 -4.18 -4.79
C ASN A 72 -11.96 -4.45 -5.42
N LYS A 73 -10.86 -4.32 -4.64
CA LYS A 73 -9.48 -4.32 -5.16
C LYS A 73 -9.10 -5.53 -6.03
N THR A 74 -9.58 -6.71 -5.69
CA THR A 74 -9.30 -7.95 -6.43
C THR A 74 -10.30 -8.14 -7.58
N GLU A 75 -11.58 -7.95 -7.28
CA GLU A 75 -12.67 -8.18 -8.23
C GLU A 75 -12.58 -7.28 -9.47
N ILE A 76 -12.10 -6.05 -9.31
CA ILE A 76 -12.03 -5.08 -10.40
C ILE A 76 -11.11 -5.49 -11.53
N CYS A 77 -10.10 -6.34 -11.26
CA CYS A 77 -9.10 -6.73 -12.26
C CYS A 77 -9.73 -7.30 -13.54
N GLN A 78 -10.86 -8.01 -13.43
CA GLN A 78 -11.55 -8.61 -14.58
C GLN A 78 -12.31 -7.61 -15.46
N TYR A 79 -12.50 -6.36 -15.00
CA TYR A 79 -13.24 -5.32 -15.72
C TYR A 79 -12.32 -4.29 -16.37
N LEU A 80 -10.99 -4.47 -16.25
CA LEU A 80 -9.98 -3.56 -16.78
C LEU A 80 -9.34 -4.13 -18.05
N ASP A 81 -8.88 -3.25 -18.93
CA ASP A 81 -8.26 -3.65 -20.19
C ASP A 81 -6.79 -4.05 -20.00
N LYS A 82 -6.09 -3.43 -19.06
CA LYS A 82 -4.68 -3.67 -18.75
C LYS A 82 -4.41 -3.63 -17.27
N LEU A 83 -3.38 -4.35 -16.86
CA LEU A 83 -2.84 -4.29 -15.50
C LEU A 83 -1.34 -3.96 -15.59
N SER A 84 -0.86 -3.11 -14.68
CA SER A 84 0.58 -2.89 -14.52
C SER A 84 1.27 -4.18 -14.03
N PRO A 85 2.60 -4.34 -14.25
CA PRO A 85 3.33 -5.54 -13.81
C PRO A 85 3.12 -5.85 -12.32
N ALA A 86 3.18 -4.84 -11.46
CA ALA A 86 2.92 -5.03 -10.03
C ALA A 86 1.47 -5.48 -9.76
N ALA A 87 0.47 -4.88 -10.42
CA ALA A 87 -0.94 -5.26 -10.27
C ALA A 87 -1.21 -6.69 -10.75
N GLN A 88 -0.54 -7.15 -11.82
CA GLN A 88 -0.63 -8.54 -12.30
C GLN A 88 -0.09 -9.53 -11.26
N LEU A 89 1.06 -9.23 -10.67
CA LEU A 89 1.69 -10.10 -9.66
C LEU A 89 0.88 -10.14 -8.37
N VAL A 90 0.40 -8.97 -7.91
CA VAL A 90 -0.42 -8.86 -6.69
C VAL A 90 -1.82 -9.45 -6.89
N GLY A 91 -2.37 -9.38 -8.10
CA GLY A 91 -3.76 -9.76 -8.38
C GLY A 91 -4.77 -8.77 -7.79
N ALA A 92 -4.39 -7.51 -7.62
CA ALA A 92 -5.24 -6.47 -7.06
C ALA A 92 -4.88 -5.08 -7.62
N VAL A 93 -5.86 -4.19 -7.63
CA VAL A 93 -5.76 -2.83 -8.12
C VAL A 93 -6.29 -1.86 -7.07
N ASN A 94 -5.57 -0.78 -6.80
CA ASN A 94 -6.06 0.33 -5.98
C ASN A 94 -6.19 1.66 -6.74
N THR A 95 -5.71 1.71 -7.98
CA THR A 95 -5.71 2.91 -8.82
C THR A 95 -5.97 2.53 -10.27
N VAL A 96 -6.94 3.16 -10.89
CA VAL A 96 -7.26 3.00 -12.32
C VAL A 96 -7.07 4.33 -13.03
N VAL A 97 -6.42 4.30 -14.17
CA VAL A 97 -6.34 5.43 -15.11
C VAL A 97 -7.12 5.10 -16.37
N ASN A 98 -7.78 6.10 -16.92
CA ASN A 98 -8.53 6.01 -18.17
C ASN A 98 -7.84 6.87 -19.24
N ASP A 99 -7.16 6.22 -20.15
CA ASP A 99 -6.55 6.86 -21.31
C ASP A 99 -7.41 6.59 -22.56
N ASP A 100 -8.27 7.53 -22.87
CA ASP A 100 -9.19 7.49 -24.04
C ASP A 100 -10.05 6.21 -24.11
N GLY A 101 -10.59 5.78 -22.97
CA GLY A 101 -11.44 4.60 -22.86
C GLY A 101 -10.68 3.31 -22.54
N VAL A 102 -9.36 3.29 -22.56
CA VAL A 102 -8.53 2.16 -22.10
C VAL A 102 -8.29 2.29 -20.61
N LEU A 103 -8.85 1.38 -19.81
CA LEU A 103 -8.69 1.35 -18.37
C LEU A 103 -7.48 0.52 -17.98
N THR A 104 -6.47 1.15 -17.39
CA THR A 104 -5.27 0.47 -16.87
C THR A 104 -5.27 0.48 -15.35
N GLY A 105 -5.18 -0.71 -14.74
CA GLY A 105 -5.12 -0.90 -13.29
C GLY A 105 -3.71 -0.92 -12.75
N HIS A 106 -3.49 -0.22 -11.64
CA HIS A 106 -2.24 -0.15 -10.91
C HIS A 106 -2.46 -0.53 -9.45
N ILE A 107 -1.39 -0.98 -8.78
CA ILE A 107 -1.32 -1.13 -7.33
C ILE A 107 -0.18 -0.24 -6.83
N THR A 108 -0.52 0.81 -6.09
CA THR A 108 0.43 1.83 -5.64
C THR A 108 0.88 1.64 -4.19
N ASP A 109 0.28 0.70 -3.45
CA ASP A 109 0.56 0.46 -2.03
C ASP A 109 2.05 0.11 -1.82
N GLY A 110 2.60 -0.81 -2.61
CA GLY A 110 4.00 -1.20 -2.52
C GLY A 110 4.96 -0.07 -2.92
N THR A 111 4.65 0.67 -4.00
CA THR A 111 5.42 1.85 -4.41
C THR A 111 5.42 2.91 -3.30
N GLY A 112 4.28 3.12 -2.63
CA GLY A 112 4.16 4.03 -1.50
C GLY A 112 5.05 3.63 -0.33
N TYR A 113 5.12 2.33 -0.02
CA TYR A 113 6.00 1.79 1.01
C TYR A 113 7.48 2.02 0.68
N MET A 114 7.94 1.60 -0.50
CA MET A 114 9.34 1.75 -0.92
C MET A 114 9.77 3.22 -0.95
N ARG A 115 8.89 4.11 -1.41
CA ARG A 115 9.17 5.56 -1.41
C ARG A 115 9.21 6.15 -0.01
N ALA A 116 8.35 5.68 0.92
CA ALA A 116 8.39 6.10 2.32
C ALA A 116 9.71 5.73 3.00
N LEU A 117 10.26 4.54 2.71
CA LEU A 117 11.58 4.13 3.18
C LEU A 117 12.67 5.05 2.62
N SER A 118 12.67 5.28 1.31
CA SER A 118 13.65 6.14 0.62
C SER A 118 13.65 7.57 1.18
N GLU A 119 12.48 8.18 1.35
CA GLU A 119 12.33 9.52 1.94
C GLU A 119 12.82 9.59 3.40
N ALA A 120 12.69 8.50 4.12
CA ALA A 120 13.28 8.38 5.45
C ALA A 120 14.79 8.10 5.40
N GLY A 121 15.45 8.06 4.23
CA GLY A 121 16.87 7.72 4.08
C GLY A 121 17.18 6.27 4.41
N ILE A 122 16.22 5.35 4.18
CA ILE A 122 16.37 3.92 4.37
C ILE A 122 16.44 3.27 2.99
N ASP A 123 17.60 2.72 2.67
CA ASP A 123 17.80 1.93 1.46
C ASP A 123 17.85 0.44 1.81
N ILE A 124 16.97 -0.34 1.18
CA ILE A 124 16.88 -1.79 1.34
C ILE A 124 17.17 -2.56 0.04
N ILE A 125 17.57 -1.86 -1.03
CA ILE A 125 17.89 -2.49 -2.32
C ILE A 125 19.14 -3.37 -2.14
N GLY A 126 19.11 -4.57 -2.69
CA GLY A 126 20.17 -5.56 -2.54
C GLY A 126 20.30 -6.18 -1.14
N LYS A 127 19.40 -5.84 -0.21
CA LYS A 127 19.41 -6.31 1.18
C LYS A 127 18.27 -7.28 1.46
N LYS A 128 18.24 -7.84 2.66
CA LYS A 128 17.21 -8.75 3.13
C LYS A 128 16.22 -8.04 4.03
N MET A 129 14.93 -8.39 3.89
CA MET A 129 13.86 -7.94 4.77
C MET A 129 13.04 -9.11 5.33
N THR A 130 12.49 -8.94 6.53
CA THR A 130 11.51 -9.85 7.11
C THR A 130 10.15 -9.13 7.21
N VAL A 131 9.09 -9.81 6.80
CA VAL A 131 7.71 -9.28 6.76
C VAL A 131 6.80 -10.17 7.60
N LEU A 132 6.07 -9.56 8.52
CA LEU A 132 5.02 -10.21 9.30
C LEU A 132 3.67 -9.99 8.62
N GLY A 133 3.02 -11.07 8.22
CA GLY A 133 1.73 -11.07 7.54
C GLY A 133 1.82 -11.38 6.04
N ALA A 134 0.70 -11.86 5.50
CA ALA A 134 0.54 -12.25 4.09
C ALA A 134 -0.78 -11.73 3.49
N GLY A 135 -1.36 -10.68 4.06
CA GLY A 135 -2.55 -10.00 3.53
C GLY A 135 -2.22 -9.08 2.34
N GLY A 136 -3.22 -8.37 1.84
CA GLY A 136 -3.08 -7.51 0.64
C GLY A 136 -1.97 -6.45 0.73
N ALA A 137 -1.77 -5.81 1.89
CA ALA A 137 -0.66 -4.87 2.09
C ALA A 137 0.69 -5.59 2.02
N ALA A 138 0.84 -6.73 2.72
CA ALA A 138 2.05 -7.54 2.69
C ALA A 138 2.40 -7.99 1.26
N THR A 139 1.41 -8.50 0.52
CA THR A 139 1.58 -8.90 -0.88
C THR A 139 2.06 -7.74 -1.74
N ALA A 140 1.43 -6.57 -1.64
CA ALA A 140 1.78 -5.41 -2.44
C ALA A 140 3.21 -4.90 -2.15
N LEU A 141 3.59 -4.80 -0.87
CA LEU A 141 4.94 -4.37 -0.51
C LEU A 141 6.01 -5.40 -0.88
N CYS A 142 5.76 -6.72 -0.71
CA CYS A 142 6.72 -7.75 -1.10
C CYS A 142 6.95 -7.80 -2.61
N VAL A 143 5.86 -7.71 -3.40
CA VAL A 143 5.95 -7.65 -4.86
C VAL A 143 6.76 -6.44 -5.31
N GLN A 144 6.46 -5.25 -4.79
CA GLN A 144 7.19 -4.05 -5.18
C GLN A 144 8.64 -4.09 -4.74
N ALA A 145 8.91 -4.52 -3.49
CA ALA A 145 10.28 -4.65 -2.99
C ALA A 145 11.12 -5.60 -3.85
N ALA A 146 10.53 -6.73 -4.30
CA ALA A 146 11.19 -7.66 -5.20
C ALA A 146 11.44 -7.06 -6.59
N LEU A 147 10.47 -6.34 -7.15
CA LEU A 147 10.61 -5.63 -8.44
C LEU A 147 11.67 -4.52 -8.38
N ASP A 148 11.80 -3.84 -7.24
CA ASP A 148 12.79 -2.78 -7.03
C ASP A 148 14.20 -3.31 -6.71
N GLY A 149 14.37 -4.64 -6.54
CA GLY A 149 15.68 -5.28 -6.36
C GLY A 149 16.08 -5.56 -4.92
N VAL A 150 15.14 -5.73 -3.99
CA VAL A 150 15.43 -6.31 -2.67
C VAL A 150 15.93 -7.74 -2.88
N LYS A 151 17.07 -8.07 -2.25
CA LYS A 151 17.76 -9.34 -2.49
C LYS A 151 16.99 -10.54 -1.95
N ALA A 152 16.45 -10.43 -0.73
CA ALA A 152 15.75 -11.52 -0.08
C ALA A 152 14.58 -11.04 0.78
N ILE A 153 13.48 -11.80 0.80
CA ILE A 153 12.27 -11.52 1.59
C ILE A 153 11.87 -12.80 2.34
N SER A 154 11.75 -12.69 3.66
CA SER A 154 11.20 -13.74 4.51
C SER A 154 9.84 -13.33 5.03
N ILE A 155 8.79 -13.98 4.56
CA ILE A 155 7.40 -13.72 4.98
C ILE A 155 7.04 -14.69 6.10
N PHE A 156 6.48 -14.16 7.19
CA PHE A 156 5.93 -14.95 8.29
C PHE A 156 4.43 -14.73 8.41
N ASN A 157 3.66 -15.80 8.34
CA ASN A 157 2.22 -15.76 8.51
C ASN A 157 1.72 -16.98 9.29
N ARG A 158 0.61 -16.82 10.01
CA ARG A 158 -0.07 -17.97 10.61
C ARG A 158 -0.62 -18.88 9.51
N ARG A 159 -0.80 -20.15 9.79
CA ARG A 159 -1.43 -21.11 8.86
C ARG A 159 -2.95 -20.90 8.79
N ASP A 160 -3.34 -19.73 8.34
CA ASP A 160 -4.72 -19.32 8.10
C ASP A 160 -5.07 -19.31 6.60
N LYS A 161 -6.24 -18.79 6.27
CA LYS A 161 -6.73 -18.67 4.88
C LYS A 161 -5.81 -17.84 3.96
N PHE A 162 -4.94 -17.00 4.50
CA PHE A 162 -4.01 -16.18 3.71
C PHE A 162 -2.72 -16.93 3.38
N PHE A 163 -2.43 -18.05 4.06
CA PHE A 163 -1.20 -18.80 3.85
C PHE A 163 -1.09 -19.37 2.44
N ALA A 164 -2.16 -20.01 1.94
CA ALA A 164 -2.21 -20.53 0.57
C ALA A 164 -2.03 -19.43 -0.49
N ASN A 165 -2.68 -18.27 -0.31
CA ASN A 165 -2.51 -17.12 -1.20
C ASN A 165 -1.07 -16.58 -1.18
N ALA A 166 -0.41 -16.65 -0.02
CA ALA A 166 0.98 -16.25 0.11
C ALA A 166 1.93 -17.22 -0.62
N GLU A 167 1.65 -18.52 -0.62
CA GLU A 167 2.41 -19.52 -1.41
C GLU A 167 2.36 -19.19 -2.91
N GLU A 168 1.17 -18.84 -3.42
CA GLU A 168 1.01 -18.41 -4.82
C GLU A 168 1.79 -17.12 -5.11
N THR A 169 1.74 -16.14 -4.20
CA THR A 169 2.47 -14.88 -4.32
C THR A 169 3.98 -15.13 -4.35
N VAL A 170 4.49 -15.97 -3.46
CA VAL A 170 5.89 -16.37 -3.42
C VAL A 170 6.31 -17.04 -4.73
N ALA A 171 5.49 -17.95 -5.27
CA ALA A 171 5.76 -18.59 -6.55
C ALA A 171 5.82 -17.58 -7.71
N LYS A 172 4.88 -16.62 -7.75
CA LYS A 172 4.86 -15.55 -8.77
C LYS A 172 6.10 -14.65 -8.69
N ILE A 173 6.50 -14.23 -7.49
CA ILE A 173 7.69 -13.38 -7.28
C ILE A 173 8.95 -14.13 -7.74
N ARG A 174 9.15 -15.38 -7.31
CA ARG A 174 10.28 -16.23 -7.74
C ARG A 174 10.38 -16.39 -9.25
N HIS A 175 9.25 -16.49 -9.93
CA HIS A 175 9.22 -16.66 -11.38
C HIS A 175 9.55 -15.37 -12.15
N ASN A 176 9.25 -14.21 -11.59
CA ASN A 176 9.30 -12.93 -12.29
C ASN A 176 10.40 -11.97 -11.81
N THR A 177 11.17 -12.35 -10.78
CA THR A 177 12.24 -11.53 -10.20
C THR A 177 13.40 -12.40 -9.72
N ASP A 178 14.55 -11.78 -9.49
CA ASP A 178 15.73 -12.46 -8.91
C ASP A 178 15.70 -12.48 -7.35
N CYS A 179 14.59 -12.06 -6.74
CA CYS A 179 14.45 -11.98 -5.28
C CYS A 179 14.32 -13.37 -4.67
N GLU A 180 15.17 -13.68 -3.69
CA GLU A 180 15.05 -14.87 -2.86
C GLU A 180 13.89 -14.70 -1.86
N ILE A 181 12.73 -15.29 -2.12
CA ILE A 181 11.57 -15.13 -1.26
C ILE A 181 11.12 -16.46 -0.65
N HIS A 182 10.81 -16.44 0.64
CA HIS A 182 10.35 -17.59 1.41
C HIS A 182 9.15 -17.25 2.28
N LEU A 183 8.28 -18.24 2.46
CA LEU A 183 7.14 -18.18 3.39
C LEU A 183 7.36 -19.18 4.53
N PHE A 184 7.21 -18.71 5.75
CA PHE A 184 7.37 -19.48 6.97
C PHE A 184 6.14 -19.37 7.87
N ASP A 185 6.01 -20.35 8.76
CA ASP A 185 5.03 -20.29 9.82
C ASP A 185 5.44 -19.28 10.89
N LEU A 186 4.52 -18.39 11.28
CA LEU A 186 4.79 -17.39 12.32
C LEU A 186 5.06 -18.02 13.70
N ASP A 187 4.54 -19.23 13.94
CA ASP A 187 4.73 -19.95 15.20
C ASP A 187 6.12 -20.66 15.28
N ASP A 188 6.88 -20.68 14.17
CA ASP A 188 8.29 -21.13 14.17
C ASP A 188 9.20 -19.99 14.66
N HIS A 189 9.26 -19.79 15.96
CA HIS A 189 9.99 -18.69 16.59
C HIS A 189 11.51 -18.76 16.38
N ASP A 190 12.09 -19.96 16.29
CA ASP A 190 13.53 -20.12 16.03
C ASP A 190 13.87 -19.64 14.62
N LYS A 191 13.04 -20.02 13.65
CA LYS A 191 13.18 -19.55 12.27
C LYS A 191 12.93 -18.05 12.16
N LEU A 192 11.90 -17.53 12.83
CA LEU A 192 11.59 -16.09 12.86
C LEU A 192 12.79 -15.28 13.38
N ARG A 193 13.41 -15.72 14.47
CA ARG A 193 14.62 -15.09 15.03
C ARG A 193 15.77 -15.09 14.03
N ALA A 194 16.10 -16.24 13.45
CA ALA A 194 17.20 -16.37 12.49
C ALA A 194 16.99 -15.46 11.24
N GLU A 195 15.75 -15.34 10.76
CA GLU A 195 15.43 -14.50 9.61
C GLU A 195 15.49 -13.00 9.97
N ILE A 196 15.01 -12.60 11.15
CA ILE A 196 15.13 -11.22 11.65
C ILE A 196 16.60 -10.86 11.86
N ASP A 197 17.41 -11.73 12.46
CA ASP A 197 18.83 -11.48 12.74
C ASP A 197 19.64 -11.24 11.46
N SER A 198 19.24 -11.84 10.35
CA SER A 198 19.88 -11.67 9.04
C SER A 198 19.27 -10.54 8.18
N SER A 199 18.22 -9.86 8.66
CA SER A 199 17.52 -8.80 7.93
C SER A 199 17.96 -7.40 8.38
N VAL A 200 17.90 -6.43 7.49
CA VAL A 200 18.10 -5.00 7.81
C VAL A 200 16.84 -4.32 8.30
N ILE A 201 15.70 -4.88 7.94
CA ILE A 201 14.38 -4.33 8.29
C ILE A 201 13.39 -5.45 8.63
N LEU A 202 12.62 -5.22 9.68
CA LEU A 202 11.42 -5.97 10.04
C LEU A 202 10.19 -5.11 9.77
N THR A 203 9.21 -5.64 9.04
CA THR A 203 7.99 -4.93 8.68
C THR A 203 6.76 -5.67 9.17
N ASN A 204 5.97 -5.05 10.05
CA ASN A 204 4.61 -5.52 10.32
C ASN A 204 3.68 -5.05 9.19
N ALA A 205 3.18 -5.99 8.42
CA ALA A 205 2.22 -5.76 7.34
C ALA A 205 0.83 -6.37 7.63
N THR A 206 0.48 -6.44 8.93
CA THR A 206 -0.81 -6.92 9.42
C THR A 206 -1.63 -5.79 10.05
N GLY A 207 -2.84 -6.10 10.51
CA GLY A 207 -3.67 -5.20 11.32
C GLY A 207 -3.36 -5.26 12.82
N VAL A 208 -2.36 -6.03 13.26
CA VAL A 208 -1.99 -6.08 14.68
C VAL A 208 -1.32 -4.77 15.07
N GLY A 209 -1.78 -4.17 16.17
CA GLY A 209 -1.38 -2.84 16.60
C GLY A 209 -2.44 -1.77 16.35
N MET A 210 -3.46 -2.02 15.50
CA MET A 210 -4.66 -1.18 15.35
C MET A 210 -5.90 -1.85 15.94
N LYS A 211 -6.99 -1.12 16.14
CA LYS A 211 -8.27 -1.70 16.61
C LYS A 211 -8.73 -2.87 15.74
N PRO A 212 -9.18 -3.97 16.32
CA PRO A 212 -9.35 -4.24 17.76
C PRO A 212 -8.10 -4.82 18.46
N PHE A 213 -6.93 -4.86 17.83
CA PHE A 213 -5.68 -5.48 18.31
C PHE A 213 -4.67 -4.43 18.84
N GLU A 214 -5.14 -3.29 19.31
CA GLU A 214 -4.29 -2.27 19.94
C GLU A 214 -3.54 -2.86 21.15
N GLY A 215 -2.28 -2.43 21.34
CA GLY A 215 -1.44 -2.92 22.42
C GLY A 215 -0.85 -4.32 22.21
N GLN A 216 -1.11 -4.95 21.08
CA GLN A 216 -0.53 -6.25 20.72
C GLN A 216 0.60 -6.08 19.71
N MET A 217 1.54 -7.05 19.72
CA MET A 217 2.54 -7.25 18.66
C MET A 217 2.63 -8.73 18.32
N LEU A 218 3.17 -9.05 17.14
CA LEU A 218 3.31 -10.43 16.66
C LEU A 218 4.61 -11.10 17.13
N LEU A 219 5.59 -10.32 17.60
CA LEU A 219 6.80 -10.89 18.19
C LEU A 219 6.50 -11.48 19.57
N PRO A 220 7.09 -12.63 19.93
CA PRO A 220 6.89 -13.24 21.24
C PRO A 220 7.33 -12.34 22.39
N ASP A 221 8.45 -11.64 22.21
CA ASP A 221 9.04 -10.70 23.16
C ASP A 221 10.01 -9.72 22.47
N ASP A 222 10.60 -8.83 23.24
CA ASP A 222 11.50 -7.78 22.76
C ASP A 222 12.93 -8.25 22.44
N SER A 223 13.27 -9.50 22.74
CA SER A 223 14.60 -10.07 22.44
C SER A 223 14.83 -10.34 20.94
N PHE A 224 13.78 -10.27 20.12
CA PHE A 224 13.85 -10.31 18.67
C PHE A 224 14.36 -9.00 18.04
N LEU A 225 14.45 -7.94 18.82
CA LEU A 225 14.82 -6.60 18.36
C LEU A 225 16.26 -6.26 18.79
N ARG A 226 17.00 -5.62 17.88
CA ARG A 226 18.37 -5.14 18.12
C ARG A 226 18.52 -3.70 17.62
N PRO A 227 19.44 -2.89 18.19
CA PRO A 227 19.51 -1.44 17.91
C PRO A 227 19.77 -1.05 16.43
N ASP A 228 20.41 -1.94 15.66
CA ASP A 228 20.71 -1.72 14.25
C ASP A 228 19.58 -2.20 13.29
N LEU A 229 18.52 -2.84 13.83
CA LEU A 229 17.36 -3.24 13.07
C LEU A 229 16.45 -2.04 12.81
N ILE A 230 16.00 -1.90 11.58
CA ILE A 230 14.91 -0.97 11.26
C ILE A 230 13.58 -1.70 11.48
N VAL A 231 12.64 -1.08 12.18
CA VAL A 231 11.31 -1.64 12.41
C VAL A 231 10.25 -0.74 11.77
N SER A 232 9.52 -1.31 10.84
CA SER A 232 8.46 -0.62 10.09
C SER A 232 7.10 -1.25 10.38
N ASP A 233 6.06 -0.43 10.40
CA ASP A 233 4.67 -0.85 10.59
C ASP A 233 3.79 -0.18 9.54
N VAL A 234 2.96 -0.95 8.83
CA VAL A 234 2.00 -0.36 7.88
C VAL A 234 0.79 0.27 8.57
N VAL A 235 0.61 0.01 9.85
CA VAL A 235 -0.41 0.67 10.68
C VAL A 235 -0.02 2.15 10.87
N TYR A 236 -0.99 3.04 10.65
CA TYR A 236 -0.82 4.49 10.84
C TYR A 236 -1.74 5.07 11.92
N ASN A 237 -2.73 4.30 12.37
CA ASN A 237 -3.60 4.68 13.47
C ASN A 237 -3.80 3.48 14.43
N PRO A 238 -3.22 3.53 15.66
CA PRO A 238 -2.50 4.67 16.25
C PRO A 238 -1.20 5.01 15.49
N ARG A 239 -0.71 6.25 15.66
CA ARG A 239 0.57 6.69 15.05
C ARG A 239 1.77 5.89 15.55
N LYS A 240 1.70 5.38 16.77
CA LYS A 240 2.71 4.54 17.40
C LYS A 240 2.03 3.27 17.91
N THR A 241 2.32 2.14 17.28
CA THR A 241 1.86 0.82 17.71
C THR A 241 2.74 0.29 18.84
N HIS A 242 2.27 -0.72 19.56
CA HIS A 242 3.08 -1.36 20.61
C HIS A 242 4.41 -1.90 20.07
N LEU A 243 4.41 -2.48 18.87
CA LEU A 243 5.66 -2.91 18.21
C LEU A 243 6.66 -1.75 18.08
N LEU A 244 6.22 -0.59 17.59
CA LEU A 244 7.10 0.58 17.42
C LEU A 244 7.56 1.15 18.75
N GLU A 245 6.72 1.15 19.79
CA GLU A 245 7.11 1.57 21.15
C GLU A 245 8.23 0.69 21.73
N VAL A 246 8.08 -0.63 21.58
CA VAL A 246 9.08 -1.59 22.06
C VAL A 246 10.37 -1.47 21.25
N ALA A 247 10.27 -1.31 19.93
CA ALA A 247 11.42 -1.14 19.05
C ALA A 247 12.23 0.13 19.39
N GLU A 248 11.57 1.25 19.62
CA GLU A 248 12.25 2.50 20.04
C GLU A 248 12.98 2.34 21.38
N LYS A 249 12.37 1.66 22.37
CA LYS A 249 13.02 1.36 23.65
C LYS A 249 14.27 0.50 23.50
N LYS A 250 14.33 -0.35 22.46
CA LYS A 250 15.51 -1.15 22.09
C LYS A 250 16.53 -0.38 21.26
N GLY A 251 16.27 0.88 20.92
CA GLY A 251 17.16 1.70 20.10
C GLY A 251 17.02 1.49 18.59
N CYS A 252 16.00 0.78 18.15
CA CYS A 252 15.72 0.59 16.72
C CYS A 252 15.27 1.91 16.08
N ARG A 253 15.61 2.10 14.82
CA ARG A 253 14.98 3.11 13.99
C ARG A 253 13.59 2.65 13.57
N THR A 254 12.56 3.49 13.74
CA THR A 254 11.16 3.11 13.48
C THR A 254 10.50 3.93 12.39
N LEU A 255 9.54 3.30 11.66
CA LEU A 255 8.64 3.95 10.72
C LEU A 255 7.22 3.42 10.91
N ASN A 256 6.24 4.35 10.89
CA ASN A 256 4.82 3.99 10.84
C ASN A 256 4.25 4.05 9.40
N GLY A 257 2.99 3.65 9.24
CA GLY A 257 2.32 3.55 7.93
C GLY A 257 1.92 4.88 7.28
N LEU A 258 2.09 6.03 7.94
CA LEU A 258 1.68 7.33 7.38
C LEU A 258 2.41 7.66 6.08
N GLY A 259 3.72 7.37 6.03
CA GLY A 259 4.50 7.56 4.81
C GLY A 259 3.97 6.72 3.64
N MET A 260 3.70 5.44 3.88
CA MET A 260 3.13 4.55 2.86
C MET A 260 1.78 5.07 2.36
N MET A 261 0.88 5.49 3.28
CA MET A 261 -0.44 6.03 2.93
C MET A 261 -0.32 7.28 2.05
N LEU A 262 0.60 8.18 2.37
CA LEU A 262 0.81 9.42 1.62
C LEU A 262 1.41 9.15 0.23
N TRP A 263 2.48 8.36 0.18
CA TRP A 263 3.21 8.14 -1.08
C TRP A 263 2.47 7.21 -2.06
N GLN A 264 1.62 6.28 -1.60
CA GLN A 264 0.72 5.56 -2.49
C GLN A 264 -0.27 6.51 -3.18
N GLY A 265 -0.77 7.50 -2.42
CA GLY A 265 -1.64 8.55 -2.96
C GLY A 265 -0.90 9.48 -3.94
N ALA A 266 0.32 9.87 -3.62
CA ALA A 266 1.17 10.66 -4.50
C ALA A 266 1.43 9.93 -5.83
N ARG A 267 1.65 8.63 -5.79
CA ARG A 267 1.83 7.82 -7.01
C ARG A 267 0.55 7.76 -7.85
N ALA A 268 -0.60 7.60 -7.23
CA ALA A 268 -1.89 7.64 -7.93
C ALA A 268 -2.12 9.02 -8.60
N PHE A 269 -1.83 10.11 -7.88
CA PHE A 269 -1.88 11.47 -8.40
C PHE A 269 -1.00 11.64 -9.64
N GLU A 270 0.24 11.16 -9.61
CA GLU A 270 1.17 11.19 -10.74
C GLU A 270 0.61 10.42 -11.95
N ILE A 271 0.00 9.25 -11.73
CA ILE A 271 -0.59 8.43 -12.80
C ILE A 271 -1.71 9.19 -13.52
N TRP A 272 -2.58 9.90 -12.79
CA TRP A 272 -3.71 10.61 -13.40
C TRP A 272 -3.31 11.93 -14.07
N THR A 273 -2.39 12.68 -13.46
CA THR A 273 -2.13 14.07 -13.84
C THR A 273 -0.81 14.27 -14.58
N GLY A 274 0.10 13.29 -14.51
CA GLY A 274 1.48 13.45 -15.00
C GLY A 274 2.32 14.43 -14.16
N LYS A 275 1.82 14.90 -13.01
CA LYS A 275 2.49 15.89 -12.14
C LYS A 275 2.79 15.28 -10.77
N GLN A 276 3.82 15.79 -10.11
CA GLN A 276 4.12 15.41 -8.74
C GLN A 276 3.09 16.05 -7.78
N MET A 277 2.60 15.25 -6.83
CA MET A 277 1.75 15.77 -5.75
C MET A 277 2.57 16.67 -4.82
N PRO A 278 2.03 17.81 -4.35
CA PRO A 278 2.73 18.70 -3.42
C PRO A 278 2.73 18.10 -2.00
N VAL A 279 3.56 17.07 -1.79
CA VAL A 279 3.54 16.20 -0.61
C VAL A 279 3.74 16.97 0.70
N ASP A 280 4.66 17.95 0.73
CA ASP A 280 4.93 18.72 1.95
C ASP A 280 3.75 19.61 2.34
N TYR A 281 3.06 20.19 1.35
CA TYR A 281 1.81 20.91 1.57
C TYR A 281 0.73 19.98 2.13
N ILE A 282 0.55 18.81 1.51
CA ILE A 282 -0.43 17.82 1.97
C ILE A 282 -0.11 17.31 3.38
N LYS A 283 1.15 17.06 3.71
CA LYS A 283 1.56 16.72 5.08
C LYS A 283 1.13 17.77 6.08
N SER A 284 1.30 19.07 5.76
CA SER A 284 0.95 20.16 6.67
C SER A 284 -0.56 20.30 6.93
N ILE A 285 -1.41 19.74 6.06
CA ILE A 285 -2.86 19.79 6.18
C ILE A 285 -3.41 18.54 6.90
N LEU A 286 -2.86 17.37 6.60
CA LEU A 286 -3.43 16.09 7.05
C LEU A 286 -2.77 15.54 8.32
N PHE A 287 -1.57 15.97 8.68
CA PHE A 287 -0.74 15.40 9.75
C PHE A 287 -0.17 16.42 10.70
#